data_7ccbb9ef97d35f4f32ed73814ea5eeaf
#
_entry.id   7ccbb9ef97d35f4f32ed73814ea5eeaf
#
_cell.length_a   1.000
_cell.length_b   1.000
_cell.length_c   1.000
_cell.angle_alpha   90.00
_cell.angle_beta   90.00
_cell.angle_gamma   90.00
#
_symmetry.space_group_name_H-M   'P 1'
#
loop_
_entity.id
_entity.type
_entity.pdbx_description
1 polymer ?
#
loop_
_entity_poly.entity_id
_entity_poly.type
_entity_poly.pdbx_seq_one_letter_code
_entity_poly.pdbx_strand_id
1 'polypeptide(L)'
;MTANVTTTFFETNGKNKNNQYVLPGNSLFFQDEMNLNNKKSSLIGEVIYTHKIGLGNINTGYRFDYSHLFSDLENLKGSYNYTSNILQQRIYASIDGVKNRFMYQLNLGFTLLNSKSAINSYHRTLFNPQFILGYKLSNKSTLRFVSVVGTNVPTVTQLSNNVKMTSKDIYYSGNPNLRNEYSYTNGLLYNFYSKYLDLELILSHLYKTSPIIGYYNEEGNHFIYNSVNGNYAYTYGGRVNASIKPFGTNLLRLQITLDPCKNTISTAENKFSVFSCPNYFSLDFNYKNWSANYTYSIPTYSAEGIYKTRSEEKNDISIAYQLKNWKFSLGMVFIGKDATYITKTNNHSIVQEYLERSIRDNKSMCIFGIEFNFNSGKNKSISRKIENKDTDAPIF
;
A
#
# COMPACT_ATOMS: atom_id res chain seq x y z
N MET A 1 24.79 -8.89 18.02
CA MET A 1 24.42 -9.70 16.84
C MET A 1 23.02 -10.25 17.05
N THR A 2 22.17 -10.21 16.05
CA THR A 2 20.79 -10.73 16.09
C THR A 2 20.58 -11.55 14.82
N ALA A 3 20.00 -12.74 14.96
CA ALA A 3 19.64 -13.60 13.83
C ALA A 3 18.17 -14.04 13.94
N ASN A 4 17.50 -14.16 12.82
CA ASN A 4 16.12 -14.64 12.73
C ASN A 4 15.96 -15.51 11.48
N VAL A 5 15.19 -16.60 11.59
CA VAL A 5 14.79 -17.44 10.47
C VAL A 5 13.30 -17.68 10.57
N THR A 6 12.60 -17.53 9.45
CA THR A 6 11.16 -17.73 9.35
C THR A 6 10.85 -18.62 8.15
N THR A 7 10.01 -19.60 8.33
CA THR A 7 9.43 -20.42 7.27
C THR A 7 7.95 -20.12 7.17
N THR A 8 7.42 -20.07 5.95
CA THR A 8 6.00 -19.83 5.72
C THR A 8 5.49 -20.76 4.63
N PHE A 9 4.29 -21.30 4.84
CA PHE A 9 3.61 -22.15 3.88
C PHE A 9 2.20 -21.57 3.66
N PHE A 10 1.86 -21.34 2.40
CA PHE A 10 0.52 -20.96 1.99
C PHE A 10 -0.04 -22.03 1.05
N GLU A 11 -1.29 -22.36 1.25
CA GLU A 11 -2.07 -23.16 0.31
C GLU A 11 -3.43 -22.47 0.13
N THR A 12 -3.82 -22.26 -1.12
CA THR A 12 -5.11 -21.67 -1.46
C THR A 12 -5.77 -22.52 -2.52
N ASN A 13 -6.94 -23.05 -2.18
CA ASN A 13 -7.81 -23.74 -3.11
C ASN A 13 -9.04 -22.87 -3.32
N GLY A 14 -9.30 -22.47 -4.56
CA GLY A 14 -10.40 -21.62 -4.92
C GLY A 14 -11.22 -22.20 -6.06
N LYS A 15 -12.54 -22.01 -5.95
CA LYS A 15 -13.47 -22.26 -7.03
C LYS A 15 -14.29 -21.02 -7.26
N ASN A 16 -14.23 -20.47 -8.47
CA ASN A 16 -14.99 -19.29 -8.84
C ASN A 16 -15.88 -19.62 -10.03
N LYS A 17 -17.12 -19.15 -9.98
CA LYS A 17 -18.08 -19.28 -11.08
C LYS A 17 -18.56 -17.88 -11.48
N ASN A 18 -18.31 -17.51 -12.73
CA ASN A 18 -18.73 -16.28 -13.32
C ASN A 18 -19.86 -16.52 -14.32
N ASN A 19 -21.06 -16.03 -14.01
CA ASN A 19 -22.23 -16.11 -14.89
C ASN A 19 -22.64 -14.71 -15.29
N GLN A 20 -22.80 -14.47 -16.58
CA GLN A 20 -23.32 -13.20 -17.12
C GLN A 20 -24.63 -13.45 -17.86
N TYR A 21 -25.59 -12.57 -17.62
CA TYR A 21 -26.93 -12.69 -18.16
C TYR A 21 -27.31 -11.45 -18.99
N VAL A 22 -28.09 -11.64 -20.06
CA VAL A 22 -28.64 -10.55 -20.83
C VAL A 22 -29.98 -10.10 -20.20
N LEU A 23 -30.12 -8.79 -20.02
CA LEU A 23 -31.37 -8.16 -19.54
C LEU A 23 -32.09 -7.41 -20.67
N PRO A 24 -33.44 -7.39 -20.70
CA PRO A 24 -34.37 -8.14 -19.86
C PRO A 24 -34.53 -9.58 -20.36
N GLY A 25 -34.76 -10.53 -19.49
CA GLY A 25 -35.05 -11.94 -19.87
C GLY A 25 -34.16 -12.96 -19.18
N ASN A 26 -33.11 -12.51 -18.46
CA ASN A 26 -32.21 -13.39 -17.67
C ASN A 26 -31.65 -14.60 -18.46
N SER A 27 -31.46 -14.46 -19.78
CA SER A 27 -30.79 -15.50 -20.55
C SER A 27 -29.33 -15.52 -20.26
N LEU A 28 -28.77 -16.71 -19.93
CA LEU A 28 -27.35 -16.90 -19.68
C LEU A 28 -26.56 -16.59 -20.97
N PHE A 29 -25.69 -15.58 -20.87
CA PHE A 29 -24.89 -15.11 -21.99
C PHE A 29 -23.48 -15.67 -21.98
N PHE A 30 -22.94 -15.84 -20.77
CA PHE A 30 -21.59 -16.32 -20.56
C PHE A 30 -21.50 -17.04 -19.22
N GLN A 31 -20.77 -18.13 -19.18
CA GLN A 31 -20.43 -18.87 -17.96
C GLN A 31 -18.98 -19.32 -18.03
N ASP A 32 -18.23 -19.04 -16.96
CA ASP A 32 -16.90 -19.58 -16.71
C ASP A 32 -16.83 -20.16 -15.30
N GLU A 33 -16.20 -21.31 -15.17
CA GLU A 33 -15.91 -21.94 -13.90
C GLU A 33 -14.40 -22.11 -13.78
N MET A 34 -13.81 -21.47 -12.79
CA MET A 34 -12.38 -21.46 -12.57
C MET A 34 -12.06 -22.25 -11.30
N ASN A 35 -11.19 -23.25 -11.43
CA ASN A 35 -10.59 -23.96 -10.33
C ASN A 35 -9.14 -23.52 -10.17
N LEU A 36 -8.73 -23.23 -8.93
CA LEU A 36 -7.41 -22.72 -8.61
C LEU A 36 -6.80 -23.48 -7.46
N ASN A 37 -5.56 -23.91 -7.62
CA ASN A 37 -4.75 -24.48 -6.55
C ASN A 37 -3.37 -23.81 -6.53
N ASN A 38 -3.10 -23.03 -5.49
CA ASN A 38 -1.83 -22.36 -5.29
C ASN A 38 -1.15 -22.87 -4.03
N LYS A 39 0.14 -23.18 -4.15
CA LYS A 39 1.00 -23.55 -3.02
C LYS A 39 2.26 -22.70 -3.05
N LYS A 40 2.57 -22.09 -1.93
CA LYS A 40 3.81 -21.32 -1.77
C LYS A 40 4.52 -21.75 -0.49
N SER A 41 5.80 -22.01 -0.61
CA SER A 41 6.70 -22.19 0.53
C SER A 41 7.79 -21.13 0.49
N SER A 42 8.11 -20.53 1.63
CA SER A 42 9.19 -19.55 1.73
C SER A 42 10.07 -19.78 2.95
N LEU A 43 11.34 -19.45 2.80
CA LEU A 43 12.36 -19.47 3.83
C LEU A 43 13.08 -18.13 3.84
N ILE A 44 12.97 -17.40 4.93
CA ILE A 44 13.57 -16.07 5.10
C ILE A 44 14.54 -16.14 6.26
N GLY A 45 15.80 -15.74 6.04
CA GLY A 45 16.79 -15.63 7.09
C GLY A 45 17.49 -14.29 7.07
N GLU A 46 17.75 -13.73 8.25
CA GLU A 46 18.45 -12.46 8.39
C GLU A 46 19.39 -12.48 9.60
N VAL A 47 20.58 -11.95 9.40
CA VAL A 47 21.58 -11.73 10.44
C VAL A 47 21.99 -10.27 10.42
N ILE A 48 21.96 -9.61 11.59
CA ILE A 48 22.36 -8.21 11.77
C ILE A 48 23.44 -8.14 12.83
N TYR A 49 24.53 -7.47 12.51
CA TYR A 49 25.56 -7.05 13.45
C TYR A 49 25.46 -5.53 13.65
N THR A 50 25.37 -5.10 14.91
CA THR A 50 25.35 -3.69 15.31
C THR A 50 26.57 -3.37 16.13
N HIS A 51 27.33 -2.35 15.74
CA HIS A 51 28.46 -1.81 16.45
C HIS A 51 28.27 -0.34 16.76
N LYS A 52 28.47 0.04 18.02
CA LYS A 52 28.36 1.44 18.45
C LYS A 52 29.71 2.14 18.29
N ILE A 53 29.70 3.27 17.62
CA ILE A 53 30.87 4.14 17.41
C ILE A 53 30.59 5.53 17.99
N GLY A 54 31.61 6.38 18.10
CA GLY A 54 31.45 7.76 18.60
C GLY A 54 30.50 8.63 17.79
N LEU A 55 30.24 8.27 16.54
CA LEU A 55 29.29 8.95 15.64
C LEU A 55 27.86 8.35 15.67
N GLY A 56 27.65 7.22 16.33
CA GLY A 56 26.32 6.55 16.36
C GLY A 56 26.44 5.03 16.24
N ASN A 57 25.52 4.40 15.50
CA ASN A 57 25.54 2.96 15.29
C ASN A 57 25.88 2.64 13.83
N ILE A 58 26.74 1.65 13.64
CA ILE A 58 26.92 0.98 12.36
C ILE A 58 26.19 -0.34 12.43
N ASN A 59 25.31 -0.60 11.45
CA ASN A 59 24.65 -1.88 11.29
C ASN A 59 25.09 -2.49 9.96
N THR A 60 25.47 -3.75 10.00
CA THR A 60 25.71 -4.55 8.79
C THR A 60 24.85 -5.78 8.84
N GLY A 61 24.29 -6.17 7.71
CA GLY A 61 23.39 -7.30 7.69
C GLY A 61 23.45 -8.06 6.38
N TYR A 62 23.06 -9.32 6.50
CA TYR A 62 22.79 -10.20 5.38
C TYR A 62 21.42 -10.82 5.56
N ARG A 63 20.61 -10.76 4.50
CA ARG A 63 19.30 -11.38 4.43
C ARG A 63 19.21 -12.25 3.16
N PHE A 64 18.69 -13.44 3.32
CA PHE A 64 18.26 -14.26 2.20
C PHE A 64 16.75 -14.53 2.29
N ASP A 65 16.14 -14.67 1.14
CA ASP A 65 14.70 -14.86 0.98
C ASP A 65 14.51 -15.83 -0.20
N TYR A 66 14.09 -17.04 0.09
CA TYR A 66 13.82 -18.05 -0.91
C TYR A 66 12.34 -18.37 -0.92
N SER A 67 11.71 -18.38 -2.09
CA SER A 67 10.34 -18.82 -2.25
C SER A 67 10.18 -19.75 -3.44
N HIS A 68 9.37 -20.77 -3.23
CA HIS A 68 8.90 -21.68 -4.25
C HIS A 68 7.39 -21.56 -4.36
N LEU A 69 6.90 -21.33 -5.57
CA LEU A 69 5.49 -21.22 -5.89
C LEU A 69 5.12 -22.26 -6.92
N PHE A 70 4.00 -22.91 -6.68
CA PHE A 70 3.25 -23.72 -7.64
C PHE A 70 1.83 -23.14 -7.75
N SER A 71 1.36 -22.96 -8.98
CA SER A 71 -0.01 -22.53 -9.30
C SER A 71 -0.57 -23.40 -10.41
N ASP A 72 -1.75 -23.94 -10.16
CA ASP A 72 -2.53 -24.71 -11.11
C ASP A 72 -3.89 -24.02 -11.28
N LEU A 73 -4.19 -23.61 -12.51
CA LEU A 73 -5.40 -22.90 -12.88
C LEU A 73 -6.09 -23.65 -14.01
N GLU A 74 -7.32 -24.04 -13.79
CA GLU A 74 -8.20 -24.62 -14.81
C GLU A 74 -9.43 -23.72 -15.00
N ASN A 75 -9.74 -23.37 -16.24
CA ASN A 75 -10.90 -22.56 -16.61
C ASN A 75 -11.37 -22.91 -18.03
N LEU A 76 -12.38 -22.19 -18.54
CA LEU A 76 -12.95 -22.40 -19.88
C LEU A 76 -11.92 -22.32 -21.02
N LYS A 77 -10.80 -21.59 -20.81
CA LYS A 77 -9.74 -21.44 -21.82
C LYS A 77 -8.71 -22.56 -21.79
N GLY A 78 -8.65 -23.34 -20.72
CA GLY A 78 -7.72 -24.45 -20.59
C GLY A 78 -7.14 -24.60 -19.18
N SER A 79 -6.12 -25.43 -19.11
CA SER A 79 -5.35 -25.68 -17.87
C SER A 79 -3.97 -25.04 -17.98
N TYR A 80 -3.59 -24.29 -16.95
CA TYR A 80 -2.33 -23.53 -16.87
C TYR A 80 -1.58 -23.90 -15.62
N ASN A 81 -0.37 -24.41 -15.80
CA ASN A 81 0.54 -24.72 -14.71
C ASN A 81 1.70 -23.72 -14.68
N TYR A 82 1.93 -23.12 -13.54
CA TYR A 82 3.02 -22.19 -13.33
C TYR A 82 3.83 -22.55 -12.10
N THR A 83 5.13 -22.69 -12.27
CA THR A 83 6.08 -22.92 -11.17
C THR A 83 7.15 -21.85 -11.20
N SER A 84 7.48 -21.31 -10.04
CA SER A 84 8.52 -20.28 -9.90
C SER A 84 9.35 -20.48 -8.64
N ASN A 85 10.66 -20.33 -8.78
CA ASN A 85 11.62 -20.27 -7.68
C ASN A 85 12.25 -18.88 -7.68
N ILE A 86 12.21 -18.19 -6.55
CA ILE A 86 12.79 -16.86 -6.37
C ILE A 86 13.76 -16.91 -5.20
N LEU A 87 15.00 -16.49 -5.44
CA LEU A 87 16.03 -16.32 -4.42
C LEU A 87 16.49 -14.86 -4.42
N GLN A 88 16.31 -14.19 -3.29
CA GLN A 88 16.84 -12.86 -3.05
C GLN A 88 17.91 -12.93 -1.96
N GLN A 89 19.06 -12.33 -2.21
CA GLN A 89 20.14 -12.20 -1.24
C GLN A 89 20.51 -10.73 -1.09
N ARG A 90 20.35 -10.18 0.08
CA ARG A 90 20.62 -8.76 0.35
C ARG A 90 21.77 -8.62 1.34
N ILE A 91 22.79 -7.86 0.93
CA ILE A 91 23.87 -7.39 1.79
C ILE A 91 23.66 -5.89 1.99
N TYR A 92 23.72 -5.42 3.23
CA TYR A 92 23.53 -4.01 3.51
C TYR A 92 24.40 -3.52 4.66
N ALA A 93 24.70 -2.23 4.64
CA ALA A 93 25.32 -1.51 5.72
C ALA A 93 24.60 -0.19 5.94
N SER A 94 24.45 0.21 7.19
CA SER A 94 23.90 1.51 7.54
C SER A 94 24.69 2.16 8.67
N ILE A 95 24.70 3.49 8.66
CA ILE A 95 25.16 4.31 9.77
C ILE A 95 24.03 5.24 10.17
N ASP A 96 23.73 5.32 11.45
CA ASP A 96 22.74 6.25 11.98
C ASP A 96 23.28 6.91 13.26
N GLY A 97 22.94 8.17 13.46
CA GLY A 97 23.40 8.88 14.64
C GLY A 97 22.76 10.24 14.82
N VAL A 98 23.05 10.80 15.99
CA VAL A 98 22.71 12.18 16.37
C VAL A 98 23.96 12.85 16.88
N LYS A 99 24.31 13.99 16.29
CA LYS A 99 25.41 14.83 16.75
C LYS A 99 24.94 16.29 16.87
N ASN A 100 24.88 16.79 18.10
CA ASN A 100 24.33 18.11 18.42
C ASN A 100 22.88 18.26 17.93
N ARG A 101 22.66 19.08 16.92
CA ARG A 101 21.34 19.33 16.30
C ARG A 101 21.07 18.52 15.04
N PHE A 102 22.09 17.79 14.56
CA PHE A 102 21.98 16.97 13.33
C PHE A 102 21.61 15.53 13.68
N MET A 103 20.67 14.99 12.93
CA MET A 103 20.32 13.56 12.87
C MET A 103 20.64 13.09 11.46
N TYR A 104 21.24 11.94 11.33
CA TYR A 104 21.59 11.39 10.03
C TYR A 104 21.43 9.88 10.02
N GLN A 105 21.06 9.39 8.86
CA GLN A 105 21.01 7.98 8.54
C GLN A 105 21.42 7.80 7.06
N LEU A 106 22.37 6.93 6.82
CA LEU A 106 22.72 6.44 5.50
C LEU A 106 22.60 4.93 5.51
N ASN A 107 21.84 4.40 4.56
CA ASN A 107 21.72 2.95 4.35
C ASN A 107 22.08 2.65 2.90
N LEU A 108 23.00 1.72 2.70
CA LEU A 108 23.44 1.22 1.40
C LEU A 108 23.18 -0.28 1.37
N GLY A 109 22.47 -0.75 0.36
CA GLY A 109 22.12 -2.16 0.22
C GLY A 109 22.15 -2.62 -1.22
N PHE A 110 22.69 -3.81 -1.44
CA PHE A 110 22.65 -4.53 -2.71
C PHE A 110 21.82 -5.79 -2.55
N THR A 111 20.91 -6.01 -3.48
CA THR A 111 20.10 -7.22 -3.54
C THR A 111 20.40 -7.96 -4.84
N LEU A 112 20.83 -9.20 -4.73
CA LEU A 112 20.95 -10.14 -5.83
C LEU A 112 19.64 -10.90 -5.92
N LEU A 113 18.94 -10.77 -7.03
CA LEU A 113 17.67 -11.43 -7.29
C LEU A 113 17.84 -12.44 -8.41
N ASN A 114 17.55 -13.69 -8.11
CA ASN A 114 17.51 -14.80 -9.05
C ASN A 114 16.08 -15.33 -9.09
N SER A 115 15.45 -15.30 -10.24
CA SER A 115 14.13 -15.88 -10.45
C SER A 115 14.19 -16.88 -11.59
N LYS A 116 13.59 -18.05 -11.38
CA LYS A 116 13.48 -19.11 -12.38
C LYS A 116 12.06 -19.63 -12.39
N SER A 117 11.41 -19.53 -13.53
CA SER A 117 10.11 -20.15 -13.81
C SER A 117 10.21 -21.09 -15.01
N ALA A 118 9.12 -21.80 -15.31
CA ALA A 118 9.03 -22.63 -16.48
C ALA A 118 9.18 -21.85 -17.80
N ILE A 119 8.89 -20.54 -17.79
CA ILE A 119 8.81 -19.70 -18.99
C ILE A 119 10.00 -18.75 -19.08
N ASN A 120 10.53 -18.27 -17.96
CA ASN A 120 11.55 -17.24 -17.92
C ASN A 120 12.51 -17.43 -16.74
N SER A 121 13.76 -17.03 -16.96
CA SER A 121 14.74 -16.90 -15.86
C SER A 121 15.45 -15.56 -15.97
N TYR A 122 15.64 -14.87 -14.85
CA TYR A 122 16.37 -13.63 -14.83
C TYR A 122 17.24 -13.47 -13.58
N HIS A 123 18.33 -12.75 -13.76
CA HIS A 123 19.23 -12.34 -12.68
C HIS A 123 19.27 -10.82 -12.64
N ARG A 124 19.15 -10.22 -11.47
CA ARG A 124 19.15 -8.79 -11.28
C ARG A 124 20.01 -8.42 -10.06
N THR A 125 20.76 -7.34 -10.19
CA THR A 125 21.39 -6.67 -9.05
C THR A 125 20.69 -5.34 -8.84
N LEU A 126 20.17 -5.15 -7.62
CA LEU A 126 19.38 -3.98 -7.24
C LEU A 126 20.15 -3.20 -6.18
N PHE A 127 20.24 -1.88 -6.37
CA PHE A 127 20.87 -0.99 -5.41
C PHE A 127 19.81 -0.06 -4.82
N ASN A 128 19.61 -0.11 -3.49
CA ASN A 128 18.57 0.59 -2.77
C ASN A 128 19.17 1.48 -1.67
N PRO A 129 19.78 2.63 -2.03
CA PRO A 129 20.28 3.57 -1.04
C PRO A 129 19.15 4.35 -0.38
N GLN A 130 19.36 4.68 0.89
CA GLN A 130 18.50 5.58 1.65
C GLN A 130 19.37 6.58 2.39
N PHE A 131 18.98 7.85 2.32
CA PHE A 131 19.62 8.94 3.01
C PHE A 131 18.57 9.77 3.77
N ILE A 132 18.83 10.03 5.04
CA ILE A 132 18.02 10.93 5.87
C ILE A 132 18.97 11.91 6.55
N LEU A 133 18.68 13.19 6.41
CA LEU A 133 19.36 14.26 7.14
C LEU A 133 18.33 15.10 7.86
N GLY A 134 18.44 15.19 9.16
CA GLY A 134 17.56 16.00 10.02
C GLY A 134 18.33 17.08 10.75
N TYR A 135 17.70 18.21 10.96
CA TYR A 135 18.21 19.31 11.74
C TYR A 135 17.19 19.80 12.75
N LYS A 136 17.58 19.85 14.00
CA LYS A 136 16.78 20.40 15.10
C LYS A 136 16.90 21.92 15.10
N LEU A 137 15.92 22.61 14.50
CA LEU A 137 15.88 24.07 14.43
C LEU A 137 15.72 24.68 15.84
N SER A 138 14.83 24.06 16.64
CA SER A 138 14.57 24.44 18.03
C SER A 138 14.13 23.21 18.84
N ASN A 139 13.82 23.39 20.12
CA ASN A 139 13.22 22.34 20.93
C ASN A 139 11.78 21.96 20.47
N LYS A 140 11.17 22.79 19.62
CA LYS A 140 9.80 22.62 19.13
C LYS A 140 9.74 22.30 17.65
N SER A 141 10.85 22.40 16.92
CA SER A 141 10.81 22.26 15.47
C SER A 141 12.02 21.49 14.91
N THR A 142 11.74 20.67 13.91
CA THR A 142 12.74 19.88 13.17
C THR A 142 12.48 19.98 11.68
N LEU A 143 13.56 19.99 10.92
CA LEU A 143 13.54 19.90 9.45
C LEU A 143 14.25 18.60 9.07
N ARG A 144 13.68 17.79 8.17
CA ARG A 144 14.30 16.58 7.68
C ARG A 144 14.20 16.51 6.16
N PHE A 145 15.29 16.12 5.54
CA PHE A 145 15.35 15.71 4.15
C PHE A 145 15.46 14.19 4.10
N VAL A 146 14.71 13.55 3.23
CA VAL A 146 14.69 12.11 3.00
C VAL A 146 14.86 11.86 1.53
N SER A 147 15.77 10.96 1.17
CA SER A 147 15.94 10.47 -0.21
C SER A 147 16.07 8.96 -0.18
N VAL A 148 15.22 8.25 -0.93
CA VAL A 148 15.16 6.80 -0.96
C VAL A 148 15.06 6.32 -2.40
N VAL A 149 15.88 5.35 -2.76
CA VAL A 149 15.71 4.58 -3.99
C VAL A 149 15.08 3.24 -3.64
N GLY A 150 13.87 3.01 -4.13
CA GLY A 150 13.16 1.75 -4.00
C GLY A 150 13.16 0.97 -5.32
N THR A 151 12.97 -0.32 -5.22
CA THR A 151 12.80 -1.20 -6.38
C THR A 151 11.57 -2.06 -6.16
N ASN A 152 10.68 -2.06 -7.15
CA ASN A 152 9.52 -2.95 -7.17
C ASN A 152 9.77 -4.06 -8.20
N VAL A 153 9.81 -5.28 -7.72
CA VAL A 153 9.95 -6.49 -8.55
C VAL A 153 8.56 -6.92 -8.97
N PRO A 154 8.34 -7.30 -10.24
CA PRO A 154 7.05 -7.83 -10.66
C PRO A 154 6.62 -9.01 -9.78
N THR A 155 5.36 -9.03 -9.40
CA THR A 155 4.78 -10.15 -8.64
C THR A 155 4.67 -11.40 -9.51
N VAL A 156 4.53 -12.56 -8.87
CA VAL A 156 4.36 -13.83 -9.59
C VAL A 156 3.14 -13.79 -10.50
N THR A 157 2.02 -13.21 -10.04
CA THR A 157 0.81 -13.05 -10.85
C THR A 157 1.04 -12.20 -12.09
N GLN A 158 1.83 -11.12 -11.95
CA GLN A 158 2.16 -10.26 -13.09
C GLN A 158 3.08 -10.93 -14.11
N LEU A 159 3.90 -11.91 -13.69
CA LEU A 159 4.81 -12.67 -14.56
C LEU A 159 4.20 -13.96 -15.11
N SER A 160 3.11 -14.45 -14.52
CA SER A 160 2.46 -15.70 -14.93
C SER A 160 1.82 -15.54 -16.30
N ASN A 161 1.86 -16.60 -17.10
CA ASN A 161 1.14 -16.68 -18.38
C ASN A 161 -0.27 -17.25 -18.24
N ASN A 162 -0.76 -17.41 -17.02
CA ASN A 162 -2.13 -17.89 -16.78
C ASN A 162 -3.14 -16.91 -17.39
N VAL A 163 -4.02 -17.42 -18.24
CA VAL A 163 -5.07 -16.63 -18.86
C VAL A 163 -6.40 -16.93 -18.18
N LYS A 164 -7.04 -15.91 -17.64
CA LYS A 164 -8.38 -16.01 -17.07
C LYS A 164 -9.35 -15.03 -17.76
N MET A 165 -10.58 -15.46 -17.94
CA MET A 165 -11.63 -14.66 -18.51
C MET A 165 -12.32 -13.86 -17.39
N THR A 166 -12.38 -12.55 -17.52
CA THR A 166 -13.05 -11.66 -16.55
C THR A 166 -14.46 -11.30 -16.99
N SER A 167 -14.67 -11.24 -18.29
CA SER A 167 -15.99 -11.14 -18.93
C SER A 167 -15.89 -11.67 -20.35
N LYS A 168 -17.02 -11.73 -21.09
CA LYS A 168 -16.99 -12.07 -22.49
C LYS A 168 -16.05 -11.12 -23.23
N ASP A 169 -15.13 -11.69 -24.02
CA ASP A 169 -14.15 -10.97 -24.83
C ASP A 169 -13.12 -10.11 -24.03
N ILE A 170 -13.08 -10.23 -22.69
CA ILE A 170 -12.07 -9.59 -21.84
C ILE A 170 -11.34 -10.64 -20.99
N TYR A 171 -10.03 -10.71 -21.18
CA TYR A 171 -9.15 -11.66 -20.51
C TYR A 171 -8.15 -10.91 -19.63
N TYR A 172 -7.66 -11.59 -18.62
CA TYR A 172 -6.50 -11.19 -17.83
C TYR A 172 -5.35 -12.16 -18.12
N SER A 173 -4.16 -11.66 -18.35
CA SER A 173 -2.93 -12.46 -18.45
C SER A 173 -1.78 -11.70 -17.81
N GLY A 174 -0.81 -12.42 -17.24
CA GLY A 174 0.45 -11.80 -16.83
C GLY A 174 1.36 -11.56 -18.04
N ASN A 175 2.51 -10.95 -17.77
CA ASN A 175 3.54 -10.63 -18.75
C ASN A 175 4.92 -11.07 -18.25
N PRO A 176 5.47 -12.18 -18.73
CA PRO A 176 6.77 -12.69 -18.27
C PRO A 176 7.96 -11.77 -18.64
N ASN A 177 7.78 -10.77 -19.54
CA ASN A 177 8.79 -9.87 -19.98
C ASN A 177 8.91 -8.58 -19.13
N LEU A 178 8.17 -8.49 -18.02
CA LEU A 178 8.24 -7.33 -17.14
C LEU A 178 9.63 -7.13 -16.54
N ARG A 179 10.03 -5.85 -16.53
CA ARG A 179 11.23 -5.36 -15.87
C ARG A 179 10.89 -4.79 -14.51
N ASN A 180 11.88 -4.70 -13.63
CA ASN A 180 11.73 -4.05 -12.34
C ASN A 180 11.42 -2.55 -12.52
N GLU A 181 10.55 -2.04 -11.66
CA GLU A 181 10.32 -0.62 -11.50
C GLU A 181 11.32 -0.06 -10.48
N TYR A 182 11.93 1.08 -10.76
CA TYR A 182 12.70 1.85 -9.79
C TYR A 182 11.94 3.10 -9.39
N SER A 183 11.94 3.40 -8.11
CA SER A 183 11.31 4.58 -7.53
C SER A 183 12.34 5.44 -6.80
N TYR A 184 12.34 6.74 -7.11
CA TYR A 184 13.18 7.76 -6.48
C TYR A 184 12.27 8.69 -5.68
N THR A 185 12.26 8.51 -4.36
CA THR A 185 11.44 9.30 -3.46
C THR A 185 12.29 10.33 -2.75
N ASN A 186 11.92 11.60 -2.87
CA ASN A 186 12.55 12.70 -2.16
C ASN A 186 11.49 13.46 -1.36
N GLY A 187 11.82 13.83 -0.14
CA GLY A 187 10.91 14.54 0.75
C GLY A 187 11.62 15.55 1.64
N LEU A 188 10.98 16.69 1.84
CA LEU A 188 11.35 17.68 2.85
C LEU A 188 10.23 17.75 3.86
N LEU A 189 10.54 17.45 5.13
CA LEU A 189 9.58 17.35 6.22
C LEU A 189 9.93 18.41 7.27
N TYR A 190 8.95 19.26 7.58
CA TYR A 190 9.03 20.21 8.69
C TYR A 190 7.99 19.83 9.74
N ASN A 191 8.44 19.67 10.99
CA ASN A 191 7.57 19.44 12.14
C ASN A 191 7.74 20.57 13.14
N PHE A 192 6.61 21.04 13.67
CA PHE A 192 6.53 22.01 14.75
C PHE A 192 5.52 21.53 15.81
N TYR A 193 5.92 21.55 17.07
CA TYR A 193 5.09 21.12 18.19
C TYR A 193 5.04 22.22 19.25
N SER A 194 3.83 22.56 19.63
CA SER A 194 3.60 23.51 20.71
C SER A 194 2.41 23.11 21.58
N LYS A 195 2.16 23.88 22.61
CA LYS A 195 0.98 23.67 23.47
C LYS A 195 -0.34 23.79 22.69
N TYR A 196 -0.38 24.68 21.67
CA TYR A 196 -1.62 25.03 20.97
C TYR A 196 -1.69 24.49 19.54
N LEU A 197 -0.55 24.16 18.95
CA LEU A 197 -0.46 23.76 17.54
C LEU A 197 0.62 22.69 17.37
N ASP A 198 0.24 21.56 16.79
CA ASP A 198 1.17 20.62 16.17
C ASP A 198 1.00 20.74 14.65
N LEU A 199 2.10 20.94 13.94
CA LEU A 199 2.12 21.15 12.49
C LEU A 199 3.16 20.24 11.86
N GLU A 200 2.74 19.50 10.84
CA GLU A 200 3.63 18.76 9.93
C GLU A 200 3.40 19.27 8.52
N LEU A 201 4.47 19.69 7.88
CA LEU A 201 4.50 20.03 6.46
C LEU A 201 5.44 19.07 5.74
N ILE A 202 4.97 18.49 4.64
CA ILE A 202 5.77 17.62 3.77
C ILE A 202 5.68 18.17 2.35
N LEU A 203 6.84 18.31 1.71
CA LEU A 203 6.95 18.42 0.26
C LEU A 203 7.54 17.11 -0.25
N SER A 204 6.96 16.52 -1.27
CA SER A 204 7.38 15.21 -1.78
C SER A 204 7.43 15.17 -3.30
N HIS A 205 8.42 14.45 -3.79
CA HIS A 205 8.57 14.10 -5.19
C HIS A 205 8.86 12.62 -5.30
N LEU A 206 8.06 11.90 -6.07
CA LEU A 206 8.27 10.52 -6.44
C LEU A 206 8.46 10.45 -7.96
N TYR A 207 9.55 9.85 -8.41
CA TYR A 207 9.79 9.54 -9.80
C TYR A 207 9.99 8.04 -9.95
N LYS A 208 9.35 7.44 -10.96
CA LYS A 208 9.45 6.02 -11.27
C LYS A 208 9.94 5.83 -12.70
N THR A 209 10.92 4.95 -12.86
CA THR A 209 11.35 4.46 -14.17
C THR A 209 10.76 3.09 -14.42
N SER A 210 10.35 2.83 -15.65
CA SER A 210 9.70 1.56 -16.04
C SER A 210 8.55 1.15 -15.08
N PRO A 211 7.61 2.06 -14.75
CA PRO A 211 6.52 1.74 -13.83
C PRO A 211 5.72 0.55 -14.36
N ILE A 212 5.38 -0.38 -13.47
CA ILE A 212 4.54 -1.52 -13.82
C ILE A 212 3.09 -1.05 -13.74
N ILE A 213 2.40 -1.03 -14.86
CA ILE A 213 1.02 -0.54 -15.02
C ILE A 213 0.15 -1.58 -15.70
N GLY A 214 -1.11 -1.71 -15.22
CA GLY A 214 -2.12 -2.47 -15.94
C GLY A 214 -2.51 -1.73 -17.22
N TYR A 215 -2.71 -2.47 -18.28
CA TYR A 215 -3.00 -1.96 -19.61
C TYR A 215 -3.86 -2.93 -20.39
N TYR A 216 -4.79 -2.41 -21.23
CA TYR A 216 -5.56 -3.21 -22.16
C TYR A 216 -4.89 -3.25 -23.52
N ASN A 217 -4.69 -4.47 -24.07
CA ASN A 217 -4.26 -4.73 -25.43
C ASN A 217 -5.41 -5.38 -26.20
N GLU A 218 -5.49 -5.14 -27.50
CA GLU A 218 -6.40 -5.82 -28.40
C GLU A 218 -5.67 -6.99 -29.07
N GLU A 219 -6.28 -8.19 -29.04
CA GLU A 219 -5.79 -9.37 -29.73
C GLU A 219 -6.96 -10.02 -30.50
N GLY A 220 -6.98 -9.81 -31.83
CA GLY A 220 -8.07 -10.28 -32.67
C GLY A 220 -9.39 -9.65 -32.29
N ASN A 221 -10.36 -10.44 -31.81
CA ASN A 221 -11.71 -9.99 -31.43
C ASN A 221 -11.90 -9.87 -29.90
N HIS A 222 -10.80 -9.82 -29.13
CA HIS A 222 -10.89 -9.73 -27.68
C HIS A 222 -9.83 -8.81 -27.09
N PHE A 223 -10.06 -8.39 -25.85
CA PHE A 223 -9.16 -7.51 -25.11
C PHE A 223 -8.46 -8.30 -24.01
N ILE A 224 -7.16 -8.04 -23.86
CA ILE A 224 -6.35 -8.61 -22.79
C ILE A 224 -5.90 -7.51 -21.86
N TYR A 225 -6.28 -7.60 -20.59
CA TYR A 225 -5.71 -6.78 -19.53
C TYR A 225 -4.47 -7.47 -18.99
N ASN A 226 -3.32 -6.84 -19.13
CA ASN A 226 -2.06 -7.31 -18.57
C ASN A 226 -1.25 -6.17 -17.96
N SER A 227 -0.11 -6.51 -17.35
CA SER A 227 0.84 -5.52 -16.86
C SER A 227 1.90 -5.24 -17.91
N VAL A 228 2.24 -3.97 -18.09
CA VAL A 228 3.33 -3.50 -18.98
C VAL A 228 4.25 -2.55 -18.20
N ASN A 229 5.49 -2.40 -18.69
CA ASN A 229 6.36 -1.34 -18.21
C ASN A 229 6.07 -0.05 -18.98
N GLY A 230 5.57 0.97 -18.28
CA GLY A 230 5.45 2.31 -18.82
C GLY A 230 6.83 3.00 -18.98
N ASN A 231 6.83 4.18 -19.59
CA ASN A 231 8.06 4.95 -19.76
C ASN A 231 8.54 5.55 -18.44
N TYR A 232 7.64 6.28 -17.78
CA TYR A 232 7.88 6.87 -16.46
C TYR A 232 6.56 7.21 -15.77
N ALA A 233 6.62 7.35 -14.44
CA ALA A 233 5.58 8.00 -13.68
C ALA A 233 6.20 8.97 -12.68
N TYR A 234 5.51 10.06 -12.37
CA TYR A 234 5.93 10.93 -11.29
C TYR A 234 4.74 11.50 -10.51
N THR A 235 5.02 11.78 -9.24
CA THR A 235 4.10 12.45 -8.33
C THR A 235 4.81 13.62 -7.69
N TYR A 236 4.27 14.82 -7.85
CA TYR A 236 4.60 15.98 -7.04
C TYR A 236 3.48 16.18 -6.06
N GLY A 237 3.82 16.32 -4.78
CA GLY A 237 2.82 16.46 -3.76
C GLY A 237 3.35 17.09 -2.49
N GLY A 238 2.44 17.21 -1.54
CA GLY A 238 2.73 17.69 -0.21
C GLY A 238 1.69 17.18 0.77
N ARG A 239 1.98 17.38 2.04
CA ARG A 239 1.03 17.18 3.14
C ARG A 239 1.06 18.39 4.06
N VAL A 240 -0.11 18.82 4.45
CA VAL A 240 -0.32 19.69 5.60
C VAL A 240 -1.11 18.91 6.63
N ASN A 241 -0.53 18.64 7.77
CA ASN A 241 -1.22 18.04 8.90
C ASN A 241 -1.12 19.01 10.08
N ALA A 242 -2.24 19.60 10.47
CA ALA A 242 -2.33 20.56 11.56
C ALA A 242 -3.28 20.04 12.64
N SER A 243 -2.83 20.04 13.88
CA SER A 243 -3.64 19.74 15.06
C SER A 243 -3.67 20.97 15.97
N ILE A 244 -4.80 21.63 16.00
CA ILE A 244 -5.05 22.86 16.76
C ILE A 244 -5.72 22.49 18.08
N LYS A 245 -5.14 22.95 19.18
CA LYS A 245 -5.60 22.72 20.56
C LYS A 245 -5.93 24.07 21.19
N PRO A 246 -7.15 24.61 21.04
CA PRO A 246 -7.50 25.99 21.45
C PRO A 246 -7.21 26.29 22.92
N PHE A 247 -7.37 25.28 23.77
CA PHE A 247 -7.13 25.43 25.23
C PHE A 247 -5.72 24.97 25.63
N GLY A 248 -4.85 24.62 24.69
CA GLY A 248 -3.53 24.05 24.97
C GLY A 248 -3.57 22.72 25.70
N THR A 249 -4.68 21.99 25.63
CA THR A 249 -4.93 20.67 26.20
C THR A 249 -5.66 19.82 25.16
N ASN A 250 -5.85 18.53 25.43
CA ASN A 250 -6.64 17.65 24.57
C ASN A 250 -8.16 17.77 24.82
N LEU A 251 -8.62 18.78 25.57
CA LEU A 251 -10.05 19.00 25.81
C LEU A 251 -10.80 19.17 24.48
N LEU A 252 -10.27 20.00 23.60
CA LEU A 252 -10.76 20.20 22.24
C LEU A 252 -9.58 20.21 21.28
N ARG A 253 -9.66 19.41 20.20
CA ARG A 253 -8.65 19.34 19.16
C ARG A 253 -9.32 19.33 17.79
N LEU A 254 -8.93 20.26 16.95
CA LEU A 254 -9.27 20.29 15.54
C LEU A 254 -8.08 19.78 14.75
N GLN A 255 -8.26 18.72 13.96
CA GLN A 255 -7.24 18.18 13.07
C GLN A 255 -7.65 18.39 11.61
N ILE A 256 -6.70 18.86 10.82
CA ILE A 256 -6.84 19.09 9.39
C ILE A 256 -5.67 18.39 8.70
N THR A 257 -5.97 17.48 7.79
CA THR A 257 -4.98 16.83 6.91
C THR A 257 -5.36 17.10 5.47
N LEU A 258 -4.43 17.64 4.69
CA LEU A 258 -4.57 17.86 3.25
C LEU A 258 -3.35 17.28 2.55
N ASP A 259 -3.57 16.42 1.55
CA ASP A 259 -2.51 15.76 0.77
C ASP A 259 -2.61 16.11 -0.73
N PRO A 260 -2.42 17.41 -1.13
CA PRO A 260 -2.47 17.77 -2.54
C PRO A 260 -1.34 17.09 -3.31
N CYS A 261 -1.70 16.42 -4.42
CA CYS A 261 -0.71 15.81 -5.29
C CYS A 261 -1.17 15.78 -6.74
N LYS A 262 -0.21 15.81 -7.66
CA LYS A 262 -0.39 15.60 -9.08
C LYS A 262 0.37 14.36 -9.50
N ASN A 263 -0.36 13.33 -9.88
CA ASN A 263 0.19 12.10 -10.44
C ASN A 263 0.19 12.18 -11.96
N THR A 264 1.29 11.80 -12.59
CA THR A 264 1.42 11.70 -14.04
C THR A 264 2.01 10.34 -14.38
N ILE A 265 1.39 9.66 -15.33
CA ILE A 265 1.81 8.35 -15.83
C ILE A 265 1.98 8.47 -17.35
N SER A 266 3.11 7.95 -17.86
CA SER A 266 3.43 7.91 -19.28
C SER A 266 3.65 6.48 -19.72
N THR A 267 2.86 6.04 -20.70
CA THR A 267 3.05 4.80 -21.45
C THR A 267 3.76 5.06 -22.76
N ALA A 268 3.97 4.04 -23.59
CA ALA A 268 4.52 4.23 -24.94
C ALA A 268 3.60 5.09 -25.83
N GLU A 269 2.30 4.99 -25.64
CA GLU A 269 1.28 5.61 -26.51
C GLU A 269 0.65 6.87 -25.89
N ASN A 270 0.55 6.93 -24.56
CA ASN A 270 -0.26 7.92 -23.88
C ASN A 270 0.39 8.50 -22.63
N LYS A 271 0.01 9.73 -22.32
CA LYS A 271 0.36 10.40 -21.06
C LYS A 271 -0.90 10.99 -20.45
N PHE A 272 -1.14 10.69 -19.19
CA PHE A 272 -2.27 11.26 -18.45
C PHE A 272 -1.86 11.74 -17.06
N SER A 273 -2.59 12.70 -16.54
CA SER A 273 -2.36 13.27 -15.22
C SER A 273 -3.64 13.37 -14.44
N VAL A 274 -3.56 13.14 -13.14
CA VAL A 274 -4.66 13.32 -12.20
C VAL A 274 -4.17 14.20 -11.05
N PHE A 275 -4.92 15.26 -10.77
CA PHE A 275 -4.77 16.01 -9.53
C PHE A 275 -5.71 15.42 -8.49
N SER A 276 -5.21 15.21 -7.30
CA SER A 276 -5.97 14.77 -6.13
C SER A 276 -5.56 15.55 -4.89
N CYS A 277 -6.48 15.66 -3.94
CA CYS A 277 -6.21 16.25 -2.64
C CYS A 277 -6.95 15.43 -1.58
N PRO A 278 -6.46 14.20 -1.27
CA PRO A 278 -6.97 13.46 -0.13
C PRO A 278 -6.99 14.37 1.09
N ASN A 279 -8.09 14.34 1.82
CA ASN A 279 -8.31 15.26 2.93
C ASN A 279 -9.03 14.55 4.08
N TYR A 280 -8.79 15.06 5.28
CA TYR A 280 -9.39 14.54 6.48
C TYR A 280 -9.52 15.68 7.49
N PHE A 281 -10.70 15.82 8.04
CA PHE A 281 -11.02 16.77 9.08
C PHE A 281 -11.55 16.01 10.29
N SER A 282 -11.06 16.31 11.49
CA SER A 282 -11.66 15.78 12.70
C SER A 282 -11.77 16.84 13.79
N LEU A 283 -12.82 16.69 14.59
CA LEU A 283 -13.04 17.44 15.80
C LEU A 283 -13.12 16.44 16.95
N ASP A 284 -12.14 16.49 17.85
CA ASP A 284 -12.07 15.66 19.02
C ASP A 284 -12.39 16.47 20.28
N PHE A 285 -13.27 15.96 21.10
CA PHE A 285 -13.59 16.52 22.41
C PHE A 285 -13.35 15.45 23.49
N ASN A 286 -12.59 15.80 24.54
CA ASN A 286 -12.26 14.89 25.64
C ASN A 286 -12.44 15.63 26.97
N TYR A 287 -13.38 15.20 27.77
CA TYR A 287 -13.62 15.78 29.08
C TYR A 287 -13.86 14.69 30.13
N LYS A 288 -12.98 14.62 31.12
CA LYS A 288 -12.99 13.54 32.13
C LYS A 288 -13.06 12.16 31.47
N ASN A 289 -14.17 11.44 31.68
CA ASN A 289 -14.40 10.11 31.15
C ASN A 289 -15.12 10.12 29.78
N TRP A 290 -15.52 11.26 29.28
CA TRP A 290 -16.20 11.41 28.00
C TRP A 290 -15.22 11.74 26.88
N SER A 291 -15.41 11.11 25.73
CA SER A 291 -14.80 11.49 24.49
C SER A 291 -15.84 11.54 23.38
N ALA A 292 -15.73 12.53 22.52
CA ALA A 292 -16.53 12.62 21.31
C ALA A 292 -15.61 12.94 20.13
N ASN A 293 -15.91 12.37 18.99
CA ASN A 293 -15.18 12.59 17.75
C ASN A 293 -16.17 12.78 16.61
N TYR A 294 -15.91 13.77 15.77
CA TYR A 294 -16.56 13.95 14.48
C TYR A 294 -15.50 13.92 13.38
N THR A 295 -15.70 13.14 12.33
CA THR A 295 -14.79 13.08 11.19
C THR A 295 -15.51 13.35 9.88
N TYR A 296 -14.84 14.08 9.01
CA TYR A 296 -15.34 14.43 7.69
C TYR A 296 -14.22 14.33 6.65
N SER A 297 -14.52 13.80 5.46
CA SER A 297 -13.63 13.86 4.31
C SER A 297 -14.41 14.07 3.02
N ILE A 298 -13.85 14.88 2.14
CA ILE A 298 -14.40 15.17 0.81
C ILE A 298 -13.82 14.15 -0.17
N PRO A 299 -14.65 13.46 -0.97
CA PRO A 299 -14.17 12.50 -1.96
C PRO A 299 -13.26 13.15 -3.00
N THR A 300 -12.18 12.48 -3.33
CA THR A 300 -11.24 12.90 -4.38
C THR A 300 -10.92 11.76 -5.31
N TYR A 301 -10.50 12.06 -6.53
CA TYR A 301 -10.03 11.05 -7.47
C TYR A 301 -8.51 10.89 -7.34
N SER A 302 -8.03 9.64 -7.33
CA SER A 302 -6.62 9.27 -7.45
C SER A 302 -6.37 8.46 -8.72
N ALA A 303 -5.10 8.44 -9.19
CA ALA A 303 -4.70 7.61 -10.31
C ALA A 303 -4.09 6.29 -9.79
N GLU A 304 -4.55 5.17 -10.33
CA GLU A 304 -4.00 3.84 -10.09
C GLU A 304 -3.85 3.11 -11.43
N GLY A 305 -2.63 3.09 -11.98
CA GLY A 305 -2.41 2.62 -13.33
C GLY A 305 -3.21 3.42 -14.34
N ILE A 306 -4.02 2.74 -15.16
CA ILE A 306 -4.93 3.38 -16.13
C ILE A 306 -6.26 3.80 -15.50
N TYR A 307 -6.50 3.51 -14.23
CA TYR A 307 -7.75 3.80 -13.55
C TYR A 307 -7.71 5.12 -12.79
N LYS A 308 -8.88 5.73 -12.68
CA LYS A 308 -9.19 6.79 -11.71
C LYS A 308 -10.17 6.22 -10.69
N THR A 309 -9.75 6.20 -9.43
CA THR A 309 -10.55 5.72 -8.31
C THR A 309 -11.02 6.89 -7.46
N ARG A 310 -12.30 6.93 -7.11
CA ARG A 310 -12.84 7.92 -6.18
C ARG A 310 -12.87 7.33 -4.78
N SER A 311 -12.28 8.07 -3.82
CA SER A 311 -12.39 7.73 -2.40
C SER A 311 -13.82 7.90 -1.89
N GLU A 312 -14.15 7.21 -0.80
CA GLU A 312 -15.44 7.41 -0.12
C GLU A 312 -15.51 8.77 0.59
N GLU A 313 -16.71 9.26 0.77
CA GLU A 313 -17.00 10.38 1.66
C GLU A 313 -17.13 9.86 3.08
N LYS A 314 -16.38 10.42 4.03
CA LYS A 314 -16.58 10.16 5.46
C LYS A 314 -17.42 11.26 6.07
N ASN A 315 -18.39 10.88 6.88
CA ASN A 315 -19.21 11.78 7.67
C ASN A 315 -19.70 10.99 8.88
N ASP A 316 -18.83 10.95 9.91
CA ASP A 316 -18.98 10.04 11.03
C ASP A 316 -18.93 10.80 12.34
N ILE A 317 -19.76 10.41 13.30
CA ILE A 317 -19.73 10.90 14.68
C ILE A 317 -19.66 9.73 15.65
N SER A 318 -18.95 9.90 16.74
CA SER A 318 -18.94 8.94 17.84
C SER A 318 -18.82 9.65 19.18
N ILE A 319 -19.43 9.03 20.21
CA ILE A 319 -19.32 9.43 21.60
C ILE A 319 -18.96 8.20 22.40
N ALA A 320 -18.05 8.32 23.36
CA ALA A 320 -17.66 7.23 24.22
C ALA A 320 -17.55 7.69 25.68
N TYR A 321 -17.82 6.76 26.59
CA TYR A 321 -17.69 6.94 28.03
C TYR A 321 -16.83 5.84 28.63
N GLN A 322 -15.78 6.22 29.37
CA GLN A 322 -14.86 5.32 30.04
C GLN A 322 -15.28 5.14 31.51
N LEU A 323 -15.64 3.93 31.93
CA LEU A 323 -15.93 3.58 33.31
C LEU A 323 -14.93 2.53 33.81
N LYS A 324 -13.88 2.97 34.50
CA LYS A 324 -12.77 2.08 34.91
C LYS A 324 -12.23 1.30 33.71
N ASN A 325 -12.39 -0.03 33.72
CA ASN A 325 -11.94 -0.92 32.66
C ASN A 325 -12.94 -1.08 31.51
N TRP A 326 -14.12 -0.49 31.61
CA TRP A 326 -15.18 -0.55 30.61
C TRP A 326 -15.19 0.71 29.76
N LYS A 327 -15.35 0.55 28.45
CA LYS A 327 -15.63 1.65 27.54
C LYS A 327 -16.90 1.35 26.77
N PHE A 328 -17.83 2.27 26.83
CA PHE A 328 -19.09 2.24 26.08
C PHE A 328 -19.00 3.26 24.98
N SER A 329 -19.36 2.89 23.76
CA SER A 329 -19.34 3.80 22.62
C SER A 329 -20.61 3.70 21.80
N LEU A 330 -21.06 4.85 21.31
CA LEU A 330 -22.14 5.00 20.35
C LEU A 330 -21.63 5.84 19.19
N GLY A 331 -21.83 5.38 17.98
CA GLY A 331 -21.40 6.08 16.78
C GLY A 331 -22.46 6.00 15.69
N MET A 332 -22.31 6.89 14.71
CA MET A 332 -23.04 6.86 13.45
C MET A 332 -22.05 7.14 12.34
N VAL A 333 -22.06 6.30 11.31
CA VAL A 333 -21.18 6.42 10.14
C VAL A 333 -22.01 6.68 8.89
N PHE A 334 -21.38 7.31 7.87
CA PHE A 334 -22.02 7.68 6.61
C PHE A 334 -23.32 8.50 6.78
N ILE A 335 -23.27 9.50 7.66
CA ILE A 335 -24.45 10.29 8.01
C ILE A 335 -25.07 10.94 6.77
N GLY A 336 -26.31 10.55 6.45
CA GLY A 336 -27.11 11.10 5.37
C GLY A 336 -26.73 10.65 3.96
N LYS A 337 -25.68 9.84 3.77
CA LYS A 337 -25.16 9.44 2.46
C LYS A 337 -24.84 7.95 2.38
N ASP A 338 -24.94 7.40 1.18
CA ASP A 338 -24.50 6.04 0.89
C ASP A 338 -22.98 6.00 0.72
N ALA A 339 -22.33 4.91 1.17
CA ALA A 339 -20.93 4.67 0.85
C ALA A 339 -20.79 4.34 -0.65
N THR A 340 -20.21 5.26 -1.42
CA THR A 340 -20.11 5.13 -2.89
C THR A 340 -18.66 5.13 -3.32
N TYR A 341 -18.27 4.10 -4.07
CA TYR A 341 -16.95 3.91 -4.67
C TYR A 341 -17.08 3.95 -6.19
N ILE A 342 -16.22 4.70 -6.85
CA ILE A 342 -16.20 4.80 -8.31
C ILE A 342 -14.81 4.44 -8.80
N THR A 343 -14.75 3.52 -9.74
CA THR A 343 -13.54 3.20 -10.49
C THR A 343 -13.85 3.31 -11.98
N LYS A 344 -13.02 4.06 -12.69
CA LYS A 344 -13.17 4.22 -14.14
C LYS A 344 -11.82 4.27 -14.82
N THR A 345 -11.73 3.75 -16.02
CA THR A 345 -10.55 3.89 -16.86
C THR A 345 -10.34 5.35 -17.27
N ASN A 346 -9.11 5.72 -17.59
CA ASN A 346 -8.84 7.01 -18.20
C ASN A 346 -9.36 7.03 -19.66
N ASN A 347 -9.55 8.20 -20.22
CA ASN A 347 -10.15 8.39 -21.55
C ASN A 347 -9.27 7.89 -22.72
N HIS A 348 -8.01 7.48 -22.46
CA HIS A 348 -7.09 6.93 -23.46
C HIS A 348 -7.06 5.40 -23.47
N SER A 349 -7.74 4.75 -22.55
CA SER A 349 -7.86 3.29 -22.56
C SER A 349 -8.75 2.83 -23.71
N ILE A 350 -8.33 1.79 -24.43
CA ILE A 350 -9.13 1.18 -25.51
C ILE A 350 -10.40 0.52 -24.97
N VAL A 351 -10.38 0.06 -23.70
CA VAL A 351 -11.55 -0.44 -22.99
C VAL A 351 -12.01 0.63 -22.01
N GLN A 352 -13.23 1.14 -22.21
CA GLN A 352 -13.84 2.11 -21.30
C GLN A 352 -14.65 1.36 -20.25
N GLU A 353 -14.16 1.39 -19.03
CA GLU A 353 -14.75 0.74 -17.85
C GLU A 353 -15.28 1.81 -16.90
N TYR A 354 -16.47 1.64 -16.40
CA TYR A 354 -17.05 2.43 -15.31
C TYR A 354 -17.72 1.51 -14.32
N LEU A 355 -17.17 1.47 -13.11
CA LEU A 355 -17.74 0.71 -12.00
C LEU A 355 -18.13 1.69 -10.89
N GLU A 356 -19.42 1.70 -10.56
CA GLU A 356 -19.95 2.38 -9.40
C GLU A 356 -20.54 1.35 -8.43
N ARG A 357 -20.09 1.39 -7.21
CA ARG A 357 -20.57 0.52 -6.13
C ARG A 357 -21.10 1.39 -5.00
N SER A 358 -22.40 1.37 -4.78
CA SER A 358 -23.07 2.03 -3.66
C SER A 358 -23.54 0.98 -2.64
N ILE A 359 -23.19 1.20 -1.38
CA ILE A 359 -23.59 0.33 -0.26
C ILE A 359 -24.66 1.09 0.53
N ARG A 360 -25.92 0.83 0.20
CA ARG A 360 -27.08 1.56 0.75
C ARG A 360 -27.32 1.24 2.23
N ASP A 361 -27.05 0.01 2.63
CA ASP A 361 -27.27 -0.46 4.01
C ASP A 361 -26.34 0.19 5.03
N ASN A 362 -25.25 0.83 4.56
CA ASN A 362 -24.32 1.56 5.42
C ASN A 362 -24.76 3.02 5.69
N LYS A 363 -25.79 3.51 5.02
CA LYS A 363 -26.26 4.89 5.20
C LYS A 363 -26.76 5.13 6.63
N SER A 364 -26.15 6.10 7.30
CA SER A 364 -26.49 6.44 8.70
C SER A 364 -26.48 5.23 9.63
N MET A 365 -25.52 4.33 9.45
CA MET A 365 -25.41 3.12 10.25
C MET A 365 -25.02 3.46 11.69
N CYS A 366 -25.84 3.04 12.65
CA CYS A 366 -25.56 3.18 14.08
C CYS A 366 -24.68 2.02 14.55
N ILE A 367 -23.63 2.34 15.31
CA ILE A 367 -22.71 1.37 15.89
C ILE A 367 -22.71 1.55 17.40
N PHE A 368 -22.97 0.48 18.12
CA PHE A 368 -22.82 0.43 19.57
C PHE A 368 -21.67 -0.51 19.92
N GLY A 369 -20.77 -0.06 20.80
CA GLY A 369 -19.60 -0.83 21.23
C GLY A 369 -19.47 -0.89 22.74
N ILE A 370 -19.08 -2.06 23.24
CA ILE A 370 -18.66 -2.27 24.62
C ILE A 370 -17.27 -2.91 24.57
N GLU A 371 -16.32 -2.28 25.23
CA GLU A 371 -14.95 -2.76 25.35
C GLU A 371 -14.59 -2.93 26.82
N PHE A 372 -14.03 -4.08 27.17
CA PHE A 372 -13.50 -4.34 28.51
C PHE A 372 -11.99 -4.57 28.44
N ASN A 373 -11.24 -3.72 29.12
CA ASN A 373 -9.79 -3.82 29.17
C ASN A 373 -9.37 -4.68 30.38
N PHE A 374 -8.96 -5.90 30.09
CA PHE A 374 -8.40 -6.81 31.07
C PHE A 374 -6.87 -6.78 30.98
N ASN A 375 -6.22 -6.36 32.06
CA ASN A 375 -4.77 -6.34 32.12
C ASN A 375 -4.31 -7.14 33.35
N SER A 376 -3.88 -8.38 33.15
CA SER A 376 -3.29 -9.22 34.20
C SER A 376 -1.84 -9.55 33.85
N GLY A 377 -0.91 -8.94 34.53
CA GLY A 377 0.51 -9.25 34.40
C GLY A 377 1.44 -8.04 34.31
N LYS A 378 2.74 -8.29 34.35
CA LYS A 378 3.76 -7.25 34.17
C LYS A 378 3.88 -6.91 32.69
N ASN A 379 3.71 -5.64 32.34
CA ASN A 379 3.99 -5.13 30.99
C ASN A 379 5.47 -5.38 30.64
N LYS A 380 5.73 -6.38 29.81
CA LYS A 380 7.04 -6.57 29.17
C LYS A 380 6.91 -6.10 27.75
N SER A 381 7.54 -4.98 27.41
CA SER A 381 7.71 -4.58 26.02
C SER A 381 8.73 -5.50 25.35
N ILE A 382 8.30 -6.33 24.41
CA ILE A 382 9.19 -7.11 23.56
C ILE A 382 9.40 -6.27 22.29
N SER A 383 10.56 -5.63 22.15
CA SER A 383 10.93 -5.01 20.87
C SER A 383 11.58 -6.08 20.00
N ARG A 384 10.96 -6.41 18.88
CA ARG A 384 11.60 -7.23 17.83
C ARG A 384 12.50 -6.32 16.99
N LYS A 385 13.78 -6.65 16.91
CA LYS A 385 14.75 -5.95 16.05
C LYS A 385 14.67 -6.36 14.58
N ILE A 386 14.14 -7.54 14.31
CA ILE A 386 14.00 -8.13 12.98
C ILE A 386 12.57 -8.64 12.85
N GLU A 387 11.89 -8.21 11.78
CA GLU A 387 10.60 -8.74 11.38
C GLU A 387 10.74 -9.34 9.98
N ASN A 388 10.72 -10.67 9.91
CA ASN A 388 10.64 -11.38 8.65
C ASN A 388 9.18 -11.78 8.44
N LYS A 389 8.54 -11.18 7.42
CA LYS A 389 7.18 -11.52 7.01
C LYS A 389 7.19 -11.82 5.50
N ASP A 390 6.63 -12.95 5.13
CA ASP A 390 6.19 -13.17 3.78
C ASP A 390 4.74 -12.69 3.68
N THR A 391 4.54 -11.58 2.97
CA THR A 391 3.21 -10.93 2.81
C THR A 391 2.64 -11.17 1.42
N ASP A 392 3.39 -11.79 0.53
CA ASP A 392 2.97 -12.07 -0.84
C ASP A 392 2.27 -13.43 -0.89
N ALA A 393 1.01 -13.46 -0.47
CA ALA A 393 0.15 -14.62 -0.66
C ALA A 393 -0.21 -14.73 -2.15
N PRO A 394 -0.08 -15.91 -2.77
CA PRO A 394 -0.45 -16.10 -4.17
C PRO A 394 -1.98 -16.11 -4.29
N ILE A 395 -2.57 -14.94 -4.51
CA ILE A 395 -3.99 -14.77 -4.83
C ILE A 395 -4.06 -14.46 -6.31
N PHE A 396 -4.58 -15.38 -7.08
CA PHE A 396 -4.78 -15.21 -8.52
C PHE A 396 -6.23 -14.93 -8.84
#